data_e6dc1dea6fbd60712308a2a611085ade
#
_entry.id   e6dc1dea6fbd60712308a2a611085ade
#
_cell.length_a   1.000
_cell.length_b   1.000
_cell.length_c   1.000
_cell.angle_alpha   90.00
_cell.angle_beta   90.00
_cell.angle_gamma   90.00
#
_symmetry.space_group_name_H-M   'P 1'
#
loop_
_entity.id
_entity.type
_entity.pdbx_description
1 polymer ?
#
loop_
_entity_poly.entity_id
_entity_poly.type
_entity_poly.pdbx_seq_one_letter_code
_entity_poly.pdbx_strand_id
1 'polypeptide(L)'
;DDCSNATDSRYSAAYAASSATSQVQAALAARALAQLNLERTTVRAPVSGYVTNLNVHKGDFAAVGAAKLAVIDSASYYVVGYFEETKLGMLAQDDKAEMNLMSGGTLHGHIESIARGITDRDAATGRELLADVNPTFNWVRLAQRVPVRIHIDEQPKGQLLVAGTTCTVVITPHSAPAPKPAAAHPA
;
A
#
# COMPACT_ATOMS: atom_id res chain seq x y z
N ASP A 1 -45.20 55.27 19.33
CA ASP A 1 -43.73 55.44 18.98
C ASP A 1 -42.79 54.68 19.90
N ASP A 2 -43.09 54.48 21.21
CA ASP A 2 -42.17 53.74 22.15
C ASP A 2 -42.11 52.24 21.88
N CYS A 3 -43.20 51.66 21.34
CA CYS A 3 -43.26 50.22 21.08
C CYS A 3 -42.44 49.80 19.85
N SER A 4 -42.32 50.63 18.84
CA SER A 4 -41.46 50.37 17.66
C SER A 4 -39.98 50.52 18.01
N ASN A 5 -39.61 51.51 18.80
CA ASN A 5 -38.24 51.72 19.29
C ASN A 5 -37.73 50.53 20.14
N ALA A 6 -38.59 49.97 21.00
CA ALA A 6 -38.24 48.80 21.82
C ALA A 6 -38.07 47.55 20.95
N THR A 7 -38.84 47.39 19.86
CA THR A 7 -38.71 46.27 18.95
C THR A 7 -37.43 46.36 18.11
N ASP A 8 -37.12 47.55 17.58
CA ASP A 8 -35.90 47.79 16.81
C ASP A 8 -34.64 47.60 17.65
N SER A 9 -34.68 48.01 18.94
CA SER A 9 -33.60 47.78 19.90
C SER A 9 -33.37 46.28 20.15
N ARG A 10 -34.42 45.48 20.23
CA ARG A 10 -34.30 44.02 20.39
C ARG A 10 -33.70 43.35 19.16
N TYR A 11 -34.12 43.75 17.96
CA TYR A 11 -33.57 43.22 16.70
C TYR A 11 -32.08 43.58 16.57
N SER A 12 -31.69 44.83 16.85
CA SER A 12 -30.29 45.24 16.80
C SER A 12 -29.42 44.46 17.79
N ALA A 13 -29.92 44.24 19.02
CA ALA A 13 -29.24 43.42 20.01
C ALA A 13 -29.10 41.95 19.60
N ALA A 14 -30.16 41.37 18.94
CA ALA A 14 -30.10 40.03 18.45
C ALA A 14 -29.09 39.87 17.29
N TYR A 15 -29.05 40.82 16.37
CA TYR A 15 -28.04 40.85 15.30
C TYR A 15 -26.61 41.01 15.84
N ALA A 16 -26.43 41.89 16.83
CA ALA A 16 -25.12 42.04 17.48
C ALA A 16 -24.68 40.77 18.19
N ALA A 17 -25.59 40.07 18.87
CA ALA A 17 -25.32 38.79 19.52
C ALA A 17 -24.95 37.69 18.50
N SER A 18 -25.69 37.62 17.39
CA SER A 18 -25.40 36.63 16.32
C SER A 18 -24.06 36.92 15.64
N SER A 19 -23.74 38.21 15.40
CA SER A 19 -22.45 38.65 14.87
C SER A 19 -21.31 38.31 15.83
N ALA A 20 -21.46 38.59 17.13
CA ALA A 20 -20.46 38.20 18.13
C ALA A 20 -20.26 36.68 18.20
N THR A 21 -21.33 35.92 18.13
CA THR A 21 -21.25 34.44 18.08
C THR A 21 -20.47 33.97 16.86
N SER A 22 -20.73 34.54 15.69
CA SER A 22 -20.01 34.21 14.45
C SER A 22 -18.51 34.55 14.54
N GLN A 23 -18.17 35.69 15.18
CA GLN A 23 -16.78 36.08 15.42
C GLN A 23 -16.07 35.10 16.37
N VAL A 24 -16.74 34.67 17.44
CA VAL A 24 -16.20 33.64 18.35
C VAL A 24 -15.95 32.33 17.61
N GLN A 25 -16.89 31.90 16.78
CA GLN A 25 -16.71 30.68 15.96
C GLN A 25 -15.52 30.82 15.00
N ALA A 26 -15.38 31.94 14.33
CA ALA A 26 -14.25 32.21 13.45
C ALA A 26 -12.90 32.20 14.22
N ALA A 27 -12.86 32.79 15.38
CA ALA A 27 -11.66 32.80 16.23
C ALA A 27 -11.31 31.38 16.74
N LEU A 28 -12.29 30.57 17.11
CA LEU A 28 -12.09 29.19 17.51
C LEU A 28 -11.57 28.34 16.33
N ALA A 29 -12.09 28.53 15.13
CA ALA A 29 -11.60 27.86 13.92
C ALA A 29 -10.14 28.26 13.60
N ALA A 30 -9.83 29.55 13.69
CA ALA A 30 -8.46 30.04 13.48
C ALA A 30 -7.48 29.46 14.52
N ARG A 31 -7.89 29.39 15.80
CA ARG A 31 -7.10 28.74 16.84
C ARG A 31 -6.87 27.27 16.58
N ALA A 32 -7.91 26.53 16.18
CA ALA A 32 -7.79 25.10 15.86
C ALA A 32 -6.83 24.86 14.69
N LEU A 33 -6.89 25.70 13.66
CA LEU A 33 -5.96 25.64 12.52
C LEU A 33 -4.51 25.89 12.96
N ALA A 34 -4.28 26.91 13.77
CA ALA A 34 -2.96 27.25 14.30
C ALA A 34 -2.40 26.10 15.16
N GLN A 35 -3.23 25.50 15.99
CA GLN A 35 -2.87 24.36 16.82
C GLN A 35 -2.51 23.12 15.97
N LEU A 36 -3.30 22.81 14.94
CA LEU A 36 -3.00 21.74 14.00
C LEU A 36 -1.68 21.99 13.27
N ASN A 37 -1.42 23.21 12.84
CA ASN A 37 -0.15 23.55 12.19
C ASN A 37 1.04 23.38 13.15
N LEU A 38 0.87 23.73 14.42
CA LEU A 38 1.90 23.51 15.44
C LEU A 38 2.15 22.02 15.68
N GLU A 39 1.12 21.19 15.76
CA GLU A 39 1.29 19.73 15.86
C GLU A 39 2.05 19.15 14.68
N ARG A 40 1.76 19.61 13.47
CA ARG A 40 2.42 19.17 12.23
C ARG A 40 3.90 19.56 12.13
N THR A 41 4.37 20.49 12.95
CA THR A 41 5.81 20.80 13.02
C THR A 41 6.64 19.67 13.63
N THR A 42 6.00 18.78 14.39
CA THR A 42 6.65 17.61 14.98
C THR A 42 6.26 16.36 14.18
N VAL A 43 7.13 15.91 13.30
CA VAL A 43 6.93 14.70 12.52
C VAL A 43 7.37 13.49 13.34
N ARG A 44 6.46 12.54 13.56
CA ARG A 44 6.73 11.28 14.26
C ARG A 44 6.68 10.11 13.31
N ALA A 45 7.50 9.08 13.59
CA ALA A 45 7.43 7.83 12.83
C ALA A 45 6.08 7.15 13.07
N PRO A 46 5.32 6.80 12.03
CA PRO A 46 4.02 6.14 12.16
C PRO A 46 4.15 4.65 12.52
N VAL A 47 5.33 4.06 12.27
CA VAL A 47 5.63 2.64 12.48
C VAL A 47 6.99 2.48 13.16
N SER A 48 7.19 1.33 13.81
CA SER A 48 8.48 0.92 14.35
C SER A 48 9.32 0.29 13.24
N GLY A 49 10.55 0.77 13.05
CA GLY A 49 11.37 0.25 11.97
C GLY A 49 12.68 0.99 11.77
N TYR A 50 13.22 0.85 10.59
CA TYR A 50 14.54 1.40 10.23
C TYR A 50 14.39 2.60 9.29
N VAL A 51 15.10 3.68 9.63
CA VAL A 51 15.19 4.84 8.74
C VAL A 51 16.21 4.55 7.65
N THR A 52 15.82 4.79 6.41
CA THR A 52 16.70 4.67 5.25
C THR A 52 16.68 5.97 4.46
N ASN A 53 17.73 6.20 3.66
CA ASN A 53 17.86 7.41 2.85
C ASN A 53 17.84 8.71 3.67
N LEU A 54 18.51 8.72 4.80
CA LEU A 54 18.58 9.89 5.70
C LEU A 54 19.49 10.97 5.09
N ASN A 55 18.93 11.78 4.19
CA ASN A 55 19.62 12.92 3.58
C ASN A 55 19.12 14.26 4.16
N VAL A 56 18.69 14.27 5.41
CA VAL A 56 18.16 15.45 6.08
C VAL A 56 19.13 15.90 7.16
N HIS A 57 19.56 17.14 7.09
CA HIS A 57 20.44 17.76 8.06
C HIS A 57 19.76 18.95 8.74
N LYS A 58 20.27 19.30 9.92
CA LYS A 58 19.78 20.48 10.64
C LYS A 58 20.06 21.73 9.80
N GLY A 59 19.01 22.49 9.50
CA GLY A 59 19.06 23.65 8.63
C GLY A 59 18.48 23.44 7.23
N ASP A 60 18.19 22.20 6.84
CA ASP A 60 17.58 21.92 5.55
C ASP A 60 16.12 22.38 5.51
N PHE A 61 15.72 22.89 4.38
CA PHE A 61 14.33 23.27 4.13
C PHE A 61 13.49 22.05 3.77
N ALA A 62 12.40 21.83 4.49
CA ALA A 62 11.40 20.80 4.19
C ALA A 62 10.19 21.44 3.52
N ALA A 63 10.04 21.22 2.22
CA ALA A 63 8.84 21.63 1.49
C ALA A 63 7.67 20.71 1.80
N VAL A 64 6.46 21.27 1.80
CA VAL A 64 5.23 20.51 2.01
C VAL A 64 5.06 19.46 0.90
N GLY A 65 4.81 18.22 1.28
CA GLY A 65 4.61 17.11 0.33
C GLY A 65 5.89 16.51 -0.25
N ALA A 66 7.07 17.03 0.07
CA ALA A 66 8.33 16.46 -0.37
C ALA A 66 8.81 15.35 0.59
N ALA A 67 8.93 14.13 0.08
CA ALA A 67 9.51 13.02 0.84
C ALA A 67 11.00 13.29 1.10
N LYS A 68 11.42 13.25 2.37
CA LYS A 68 12.80 13.53 2.79
C LYS A 68 13.52 12.30 3.32
N LEU A 69 12.79 11.34 3.84
CA LEU A 69 13.32 10.07 4.36
C LEU A 69 12.27 8.97 4.17
N ALA A 70 12.71 7.74 4.22
CA ALA A 70 11.81 6.58 4.22
C ALA A 70 12.00 5.78 5.50
N VAL A 71 10.90 5.25 6.03
CA VAL A 71 10.90 4.33 7.17
C VAL A 71 10.42 2.98 6.68
N ILE A 72 11.24 1.96 6.89
CA ILE A 72 10.90 0.57 6.58
C ILE A 72 10.34 -0.05 7.85
N ASP A 73 9.07 -0.46 7.79
CA ASP A 73 8.41 -1.16 8.89
C ASP A 73 9.05 -2.53 9.11
N SER A 74 9.54 -2.78 10.32
CA SER A 74 10.19 -4.05 10.67
C SER A 74 9.22 -5.23 10.80
N ALA A 75 7.91 -4.96 10.94
CA ALA A 75 6.90 -6.00 11.12
C ALA A 75 6.17 -6.38 9.83
N SER A 76 6.37 -5.64 8.72
CA SER A 76 5.61 -5.82 7.48
C SER A 76 6.39 -6.43 6.32
N TYR A 77 7.47 -7.14 6.60
CA TYR A 77 8.22 -7.85 5.56
C TYR A 77 7.40 -8.98 4.95
N TYR A 78 7.46 -9.07 3.64
CA TYR A 78 6.87 -10.17 2.88
C TYR A 78 7.76 -10.53 1.69
N VAL A 79 7.58 -11.72 1.15
CA VAL A 79 8.29 -12.17 -0.03
C VAL A 79 7.34 -12.24 -1.22
N VAL A 80 7.80 -11.79 -2.38
CA VAL A 80 7.06 -11.96 -3.65
C VAL A 80 7.75 -13.04 -4.46
N GLY A 81 7.10 -14.20 -4.57
CA GLY A 81 7.53 -15.30 -5.42
C GLY A 81 6.91 -15.17 -6.81
N TYR A 82 7.72 -15.29 -7.87
CA TYR A 82 7.25 -15.26 -9.25
C TYR A 82 7.14 -16.69 -9.80
N PHE A 83 5.92 -17.20 -9.88
CA PHE A 83 5.65 -18.56 -10.34
C PHE A 83 5.13 -18.59 -11.78
N GLU A 84 5.48 -19.63 -12.52
CA GLU A 84 4.95 -19.87 -13.86
C GLU A 84 3.45 -20.15 -13.80
N GLU A 85 2.69 -19.60 -14.74
CA GLU A 85 1.25 -19.80 -14.87
C GLU A 85 0.84 -21.27 -14.83
N THR A 86 1.65 -22.15 -15.45
CA THR A 86 1.42 -23.59 -15.49
C THR A 86 1.42 -24.26 -14.11
N LYS A 87 2.07 -23.65 -13.13
CA LYS A 87 2.22 -24.19 -11.77
C LYS A 87 1.19 -23.62 -10.78
N LEU A 88 0.45 -22.57 -11.17
CA LEU A 88 -0.53 -21.93 -10.28
C LEU A 88 -1.63 -22.87 -9.81
N GLY A 89 -2.03 -23.84 -10.65
CA GLY A 89 -3.07 -24.80 -10.28
C GLY A 89 -2.70 -25.75 -9.13
N MET A 90 -1.41 -25.79 -8.73
CA MET A 90 -0.90 -26.57 -7.60
C MET A 90 -0.74 -25.73 -6.33
N LEU A 91 -0.92 -24.43 -6.41
CA LEU A 91 -0.74 -23.51 -5.30
C LEU A 91 -2.10 -23.13 -4.69
N ALA A 92 -2.19 -23.25 -3.40
CA ALA A 92 -3.35 -22.79 -2.63
C ALA A 92 -2.95 -21.71 -1.62
N GLN A 93 -3.92 -20.93 -1.18
CA GLN A 93 -3.74 -20.03 -0.06
C GLN A 93 -3.44 -20.88 1.19
N ASP A 94 -2.61 -20.38 2.09
CA ASP A 94 -2.12 -21.02 3.30
C ASP A 94 -1.14 -22.19 3.08
N ASP A 95 -0.74 -22.49 1.83
CA ASP A 95 0.33 -23.44 1.58
C ASP A 95 1.64 -22.98 2.21
N LYS A 96 2.37 -23.91 2.84
CA LYS A 96 3.64 -23.63 3.49
C LYS A 96 4.73 -23.32 2.47
N ALA A 97 5.47 -22.28 2.76
CA ALA A 97 6.59 -21.80 1.95
C ALA A 97 7.87 -21.78 2.76
N GLU A 98 8.93 -22.31 2.19
CA GLU A 98 10.30 -22.22 2.68
C GLU A 98 11.07 -21.28 1.77
N MET A 99 11.69 -20.26 2.37
CA MET A 99 12.40 -19.21 1.64
C MET A 99 13.87 -19.21 2.03
N ASN A 100 14.73 -19.63 1.10
CA ASN A 100 16.18 -19.69 1.29
C ASN A 100 16.81 -18.38 0.80
N LEU A 101 17.33 -17.56 1.72
CA LEU A 101 17.97 -16.29 1.38
C LEU A 101 19.37 -16.52 0.81
N MET A 102 19.76 -15.73 -0.18
CA MET A 102 21.12 -15.77 -0.72
C MET A 102 22.19 -15.29 0.30
N SER A 103 21.78 -14.49 1.28
CA SER A 103 22.63 -14.07 2.39
C SER A 103 22.89 -15.16 3.44
N GLY A 104 22.28 -16.33 3.25
CA GLY A 104 22.27 -17.42 4.22
C GLY A 104 21.07 -17.36 5.17
N GLY A 105 20.59 -18.53 5.56
CA GLY A 105 19.43 -18.70 6.43
C GLY A 105 18.13 -18.99 5.65
N THR A 106 17.26 -19.68 6.35
CA THR A 106 15.95 -20.11 5.85
C THR A 106 14.86 -19.42 6.63
N LEU A 107 13.87 -18.88 5.93
CA LEU A 107 12.64 -18.33 6.49
C LEU A 107 11.49 -19.29 6.21
N HIS A 108 10.56 -19.34 7.13
CA HIS A 108 9.32 -20.10 6.99
C HIS A 108 8.14 -19.15 6.92
N GLY A 109 7.15 -19.51 6.12
CA GLY A 109 5.96 -18.71 5.92
C GLY A 109 4.88 -19.48 5.19
N HIS A 110 3.84 -18.75 4.79
CA HIS A 110 2.73 -19.31 4.03
C HIS A 110 2.29 -18.35 2.92
N ILE A 111 1.57 -18.89 1.94
CA ILE A 111 0.99 -18.09 0.86
C ILE A 111 -0.14 -17.23 1.42
N GLU A 112 0.07 -15.93 1.44
CA GLU A 112 -0.95 -14.95 1.84
C GLU A 112 -1.96 -14.72 0.71
N SER A 113 -1.47 -14.49 -0.50
CA SER A 113 -2.32 -14.22 -1.66
C SER A 113 -1.62 -14.51 -2.98
N ILE A 114 -2.43 -14.87 -3.99
CA ILE A 114 -2.01 -15.05 -5.37
C ILE A 114 -2.63 -13.92 -6.19
N ALA A 115 -1.82 -13.21 -6.97
CA ALA A 115 -2.33 -12.13 -7.83
C ALA A 115 -3.31 -12.69 -8.87
N ARG A 116 -4.50 -12.08 -8.93
CA ARG A 116 -5.56 -12.49 -9.89
C ARG A 116 -5.51 -11.70 -11.21
N GLY A 117 -4.56 -10.81 -11.35
CA GLY A 117 -4.35 -10.03 -12.56
C GLY A 117 -2.89 -9.63 -12.70
N ILE A 118 -2.39 -9.73 -13.91
CA ILE A 118 -1.07 -9.25 -14.31
C ILE A 118 -1.27 -8.26 -15.46
N THR A 119 -0.44 -7.23 -15.51
CA THR A 119 -0.45 -6.31 -16.65
C THR A 119 0.24 -6.99 -17.81
N ASP A 120 -0.47 -7.17 -18.91
CA ASP A 120 0.10 -7.61 -20.16
C ASP A 120 0.93 -6.45 -20.75
N ARG A 121 2.21 -6.67 -20.98
CA ARG A 121 3.10 -5.67 -21.57
C ARG A 121 2.81 -5.46 -23.05
N ASP A 122 2.24 -6.46 -23.71
CA ASP A 122 1.88 -6.40 -25.13
C ASP A 122 0.51 -5.75 -25.33
N ALA A 123 -0.29 -5.61 -24.27
CA ALA A 123 -1.58 -4.92 -24.27
C ALA A 123 -1.49 -3.47 -23.72
N ALA A 124 -0.37 -2.82 -23.92
CA ALA A 124 -0.23 -1.39 -23.57
C ALA A 124 -1.24 -0.60 -24.40
N THR A 125 -2.31 -0.15 -23.76
CA THR A 125 -3.27 0.80 -24.36
C THR A 125 -2.51 2.05 -24.72
N GLY A 126 -2.38 2.33 -26.03
CA GLY A 126 -1.81 3.56 -26.51
C GLY A 126 -2.55 4.76 -25.90
N ARG A 127 -1.88 5.91 -25.81
CA ARG A 127 -2.46 7.16 -25.25
C ARG A 127 -3.77 7.60 -25.90
N GLU A 128 -4.19 6.98 -27.00
CA GLU A 128 -5.38 7.29 -27.78
C GLU A 128 -6.52 6.28 -27.56
N LEU A 129 -6.49 5.42 -26.54
CA LEU A 129 -7.51 4.40 -26.25
C LEU A 129 -7.73 3.37 -27.39
N LEU A 130 -6.85 3.33 -28.37
CA LEU A 130 -6.83 2.34 -29.43
C LEU A 130 -5.87 1.20 -29.06
N ALA A 131 -6.26 -0.04 -29.37
CA ALA A 131 -5.41 -1.21 -29.19
C ALA A 131 -4.21 -1.08 -30.14
N ASP A 132 -3.01 -0.96 -29.57
CA ASP A 132 -1.77 -1.04 -30.33
C ASP A 132 -1.52 -2.51 -30.70
N VAL A 133 -1.80 -2.86 -31.93
CA VAL A 133 -1.57 -4.21 -32.46
C VAL A 133 -0.13 -4.30 -32.93
N ASN A 134 0.73 -4.84 -32.08
CA ASN A 134 2.10 -5.15 -32.48
C ASN A 134 2.09 -6.38 -33.41
N PRO A 135 2.43 -6.26 -34.70
CA PRO A 135 2.32 -7.35 -35.66
C PRO A 135 3.42 -8.41 -35.53
N THR A 136 4.28 -8.32 -34.51
CA THR A 136 5.29 -9.32 -34.23
C THR A 136 4.65 -10.53 -33.52
N PHE A 137 4.34 -11.57 -34.30
CA PHE A 137 4.02 -12.87 -33.74
C PHE A 137 5.23 -13.39 -32.96
N ASN A 138 5.15 -13.37 -31.64
CA ASN A 138 6.06 -14.14 -30.81
C ASN A 138 5.81 -15.62 -31.08
N TRP A 139 6.66 -16.23 -31.88
CA TRP A 139 6.62 -17.66 -32.24
C TRP A 139 6.57 -18.58 -30.99
N VAL A 140 7.18 -18.19 -29.90
CA VAL A 140 7.17 -18.93 -28.64
C VAL A 140 6.44 -18.11 -27.58
N ARG A 141 5.27 -18.56 -27.16
CA ARG A 141 4.59 -18.04 -25.97
C ARG A 141 5.32 -18.58 -24.74
N LEU A 142 6.11 -17.74 -24.10
CA LEU A 142 6.66 -18.05 -22.80
C LEU A 142 5.56 -17.94 -21.74
N ALA A 143 5.52 -18.90 -20.81
CA ALA A 143 4.60 -18.85 -19.69
C ALA A 143 4.79 -17.55 -18.89
N GLN A 144 3.71 -16.86 -18.63
CA GLN A 144 3.74 -15.64 -17.83
C GLN A 144 4.08 -15.98 -16.38
N ARG A 145 4.74 -15.04 -15.71
CA ARG A 145 5.08 -15.17 -14.30
C ARG A 145 4.08 -14.38 -13.45
N VAL A 146 3.42 -15.08 -12.57
CA VAL A 146 2.41 -14.51 -11.67
C VAL A 146 3.04 -14.28 -10.31
N PRO A 147 2.93 -13.05 -9.74
CA PRO A 147 3.42 -12.76 -8.41
C PRO A 147 2.51 -13.39 -7.35
N VAL A 148 3.13 -14.09 -6.43
CA VAL A 148 2.50 -14.70 -5.24
C VAL A 148 3.11 -14.04 -4.01
N ARG A 149 2.26 -13.51 -3.14
CA ARG A 149 2.68 -12.90 -1.89
C ARG A 149 2.74 -13.94 -0.79
N ILE A 150 3.88 -14.00 -0.13
CA ILE A 150 4.18 -14.96 0.93
C ILE A 150 4.43 -14.17 2.20
N HIS A 151 3.67 -14.49 3.25
CA HIS A 151 3.86 -13.96 4.58
C HIS A 151 5.00 -14.70 5.28
N ILE A 152 5.79 -13.99 6.07
CA ILE A 152 6.87 -14.57 6.89
C ILE A 152 6.30 -14.81 8.28
N ASP A 153 6.19 -16.08 8.70
CA ASP A 153 5.62 -16.45 9.99
C ASP A 153 6.57 -16.18 11.14
N GLU A 154 7.86 -16.46 10.93
CA GLU A 154 8.87 -16.26 11.95
C GLU A 154 10.04 -15.45 11.41
N GLN A 155 10.33 -14.34 12.07
CA GLN A 155 11.57 -13.59 11.81
C GLN A 155 12.70 -14.19 12.64
N PRO A 156 13.74 -14.73 12.02
CA PRO A 156 14.86 -15.31 12.77
C PRO A 156 15.57 -14.21 13.56
N LYS A 157 15.71 -14.43 14.85
CA LYS A 157 16.41 -13.50 15.74
C LYS A 157 17.89 -13.41 15.33
N GLY A 158 18.34 -12.21 14.97
CA GLY A 158 19.74 -11.95 14.61
C GLY A 158 20.03 -11.98 13.11
N GLN A 159 19.07 -12.26 12.25
CA GLN A 159 19.24 -12.16 10.81
C GLN A 159 18.78 -10.80 10.31
N LEU A 160 19.64 -10.10 9.58
CA LEU A 160 19.31 -8.83 8.97
C LEU A 160 18.45 -9.07 7.71
N LEU A 161 17.18 -8.73 7.78
CA LEU A 161 16.30 -8.70 6.61
C LEU A 161 16.42 -7.34 5.93
N VAL A 162 16.79 -7.35 4.66
CA VAL A 162 16.89 -6.14 3.84
C VAL A 162 15.84 -6.21 2.73
N ALA A 163 15.01 -5.17 2.62
CA ALA A 163 14.03 -5.07 1.53
C ALA A 163 14.76 -5.00 0.18
N GLY A 164 14.25 -5.74 -0.82
CA GLY A 164 14.84 -5.80 -2.16
C GLY A 164 15.90 -6.89 -2.35
N THR A 165 16.14 -7.73 -1.35
CA THR A 165 17.03 -8.90 -1.51
C THR A 165 16.30 -10.05 -2.20
N THR A 166 17.08 -10.95 -2.83
CA THR A 166 16.58 -12.11 -3.56
C THR A 166 16.64 -13.36 -2.69
N CYS A 167 15.64 -14.21 -2.81
CA CYS A 167 15.60 -15.52 -2.17
C CYS A 167 15.04 -16.59 -3.12
N THR A 168 15.32 -17.85 -2.83
CA THR A 168 14.71 -19.00 -3.49
C THR A 168 13.53 -19.47 -2.66
N VAL A 169 12.36 -19.61 -3.28
CA VAL A 169 11.12 -20.04 -2.63
C VAL A 169 10.78 -21.47 -3.04
N VAL A 170 10.55 -22.31 -2.04
CA VAL A 170 10.04 -23.68 -2.20
C VAL A 170 8.70 -23.76 -1.51
N ILE A 171 7.64 -24.13 -2.24
CA ILE A 171 6.30 -24.29 -1.69
C ILE A 171 5.99 -25.78 -1.55
N THR A 172 5.46 -26.16 -0.38
CA THR A 172 4.95 -27.50 -0.12
C THR A 172 3.42 -27.43 -0.17
N PRO A 173 2.78 -27.93 -1.25
CA PRO A 173 1.33 -27.89 -1.39
C PRO A 173 0.67 -28.71 -0.27
N HIS A 174 -0.33 -28.14 0.39
CA HIS A 174 -1.06 -28.82 1.46
C HIS A 174 -2.01 -29.89 0.93
N SER A 175 -2.49 -29.76 -0.30
CA SER A 175 -3.34 -30.71 -0.99
C SER A 175 -3.07 -30.63 -2.48
N ALA A 176 -2.54 -31.69 -3.07
CA ALA A 176 -2.55 -31.81 -4.52
C ALA A 176 -4.04 -31.86 -4.96
N PRO A 177 -4.53 -30.96 -5.82
CA PRO A 177 -5.87 -31.10 -6.37
C PRO A 177 -5.93 -32.44 -7.10
N ALA A 178 -6.93 -33.26 -6.77
CA ALA A 178 -7.18 -34.51 -7.45
C ALA A 178 -7.22 -34.23 -8.97
N PRO A 179 -6.57 -35.06 -9.81
CA PRO A 179 -6.54 -34.85 -11.25
C PRO A 179 -7.98 -34.78 -11.75
N LYS A 180 -8.33 -33.64 -12.36
CA LYS A 180 -9.65 -33.44 -12.98
C LYS A 180 -9.85 -34.57 -13.99
N PRO A 181 -10.93 -35.36 -13.87
CA PRO A 181 -11.16 -36.46 -14.82
C PRO A 181 -11.20 -35.89 -16.22
N ALA A 182 -10.39 -36.49 -17.12
CA ALA A 182 -10.36 -36.12 -18.52
C ALA A 182 -11.78 -36.23 -19.07
N ALA A 183 -12.30 -35.12 -19.62
CA ALA A 183 -13.58 -35.11 -20.29
C ALA A 183 -13.51 -36.15 -21.44
N ALA A 184 -14.32 -37.20 -21.34
CA ALA A 184 -14.47 -38.17 -22.41
C ALA A 184 -14.97 -37.42 -23.66
N HIS A 185 -14.17 -37.47 -24.70
CA HIS A 185 -14.59 -37.00 -26.01
C HIS A 185 -15.67 -37.99 -26.52
N PRO A 186 -16.88 -37.52 -26.86
CA PRO A 186 -17.83 -38.36 -27.55
C PRO A 186 -17.33 -38.61 -28.99
N ALA A 187 -17.36 -39.87 -29.37
CA ALA A 187 -17.05 -40.34 -30.73
C ALA A 187 -18.08 -39.84 -31.74
#